data_af08e57c3e349e06586919292d768997
#
_entry.id   af08e57c3e349e06586919292d768997
#
_cell.length_a   1.000
_cell.length_b   1.000
_cell.length_c   1.000
_cell.angle_alpha   90.00
_cell.angle_beta   90.00
_cell.angle_gamma   90.00
#
_symmetry.space_group_name_H-M   'P 1'
#
loop_
_entity.id
_entity.type
_entity.pdbx_description
1 polymer ?
#
loop_
_entity_poly.entity_id
_entity_poly.type
_entity_poly.pdbx_seq_one_letter_code
_entity_poly.pdbx_strand_id
1 'polypeptide(L)'
;QRQMCIRDSMWNDVAAAFEKETGVKVELTIDKNIEDIIQPQMKSGEYPDVIMRAVGSESAITETFIKDNNVEELTDVLDMTVPGEDAKVGDKILPGFTENSIVNPYGDGKTYLMPMFYSPCGLFYDANLFKTKGWDVPETWDDMWALADKAKAEGISLFTYPTTGYFDAFFYALLHETMGSEDFTKALNYSEGIWDTDGAKKAFDIVTQLASHVEPTTTANANDNDFRNNQQLVLDDKALFMPNGNWVIGEMADAPRADGFEWGFTALPAVEKDGERASYTFFEQIWMPSGAENKDLGKEFIAYMYSDAAAEIFAKSGAIQPIEGMSDKLDGDNKLYYSIYDTGAVAVMDAFATTDPVEGVTVRTTFFDPVNSLVTGDKTEDDWVNQIKTDSDKLRAALK
;
A
#
# COMPACT_ATOMS: atom_id res chain seq x y z
N GLN A 1 2.42 6.83 21.65
CA GLN A 1 1.57 6.40 22.78
C GLN A 1 0.06 6.72 22.55
N ARG A 2 -0.31 7.86 21.94
CA ARG A 2 -1.73 8.23 21.71
C ARG A 2 -2.42 7.34 20.66
N GLN A 3 -1.71 6.94 19.65
CA GLN A 3 -2.25 6.12 18.55
C GLN A 3 -2.51 4.66 18.98
N MET A 4 -1.71 4.13 19.92
CA MET A 4 -1.89 2.78 20.47
C MET A 4 -3.13 2.67 21.35
N CYS A 5 -3.37 3.66 22.25
CA CYS A 5 -4.58 3.68 23.10
C CYS A 5 -5.89 3.84 22.32
N ILE A 6 -5.87 4.52 21.16
CA ILE A 6 -7.05 4.71 20.30
C ILE A 6 -7.41 3.40 19.58
N ARG A 7 -6.41 2.64 19.08
CA ARG A 7 -6.66 1.34 18.45
C ARG A 7 -7.16 0.29 19.43
N ASP A 8 -6.71 0.30 20.68
CA ASP A 8 -7.17 -0.65 21.71
C ASP A 8 -8.65 -0.43 22.05
N SER A 9 -9.10 0.85 22.18
CA SER A 9 -10.50 1.16 22.44
C SER A 9 -11.40 0.75 21.27
N MET A 10 -10.97 0.92 20.06
CA MET A 10 -11.67 0.56 18.82
C MET A 10 -12.10 -0.93 18.81
N TRP A 11 -11.20 -1.83 19.14
CA TRP A 11 -11.49 -3.26 19.17
C TRP A 11 -12.49 -3.63 20.28
N ASN A 12 -12.39 -3.00 21.45
CA ASN A 12 -13.36 -3.18 22.52
C ASN A 12 -14.75 -2.68 22.10
N ASP A 13 -14.83 -1.54 21.41
CA ASP A 13 -16.09 -0.98 20.94
C ASP A 13 -16.75 -1.87 19.88
N VAL A 14 -15.96 -2.42 18.94
CA VAL A 14 -16.46 -3.35 17.91
C VAL A 14 -16.91 -4.68 18.53
N ALA A 15 -16.15 -5.23 19.47
CA ALA A 15 -16.55 -6.46 20.17
C ALA A 15 -17.87 -6.26 20.95
N ALA A 16 -18.03 -5.12 21.63
CA ALA A 16 -19.27 -4.80 22.32
C ALA A 16 -20.45 -4.60 21.37
N ALA A 17 -20.20 -3.99 20.19
CA ALA A 17 -21.23 -3.82 19.17
C ALA A 17 -21.66 -5.16 18.56
N PHE A 18 -20.71 -6.06 18.30
CA PHE A 18 -20.98 -7.42 17.84
C PHE A 18 -21.80 -8.23 18.87
N GLU A 19 -21.39 -8.20 20.15
CA GLU A 19 -22.13 -8.86 21.23
C GLU A 19 -23.56 -8.36 21.34
N LYS A 20 -23.77 -7.05 21.17
CA LYS A 20 -25.10 -6.44 21.17
C LYS A 20 -25.97 -6.93 20.01
N GLU A 21 -25.41 -7.08 18.83
CA GLU A 21 -26.12 -7.49 17.61
C GLU A 21 -26.44 -8.99 17.60
N THR A 22 -25.47 -9.81 17.96
CA THR A 22 -25.55 -11.26 17.79
C THR A 22 -25.78 -12.04 19.10
N GLY A 23 -25.52 -11.42 20.24
CA GLY A 23 -25.51 -12.09 21.56
C GLY A 23 -24.25 -12.91 21.83
N VAL A 24 -23.27 -12.90 20.92
CA VAL A 24 -22.02 -13.65 21.04
C VAL A 24 -20.94 -12.78 21.68
N LYS A 25 -20.37 -13.24 22.79
CA LYS A 25 -19.30 -12.54 23.47
C LYS A 25 -17.96 -12.78 22.80
N VAL A 26 -17.19 -11.72 22.60
CA VAL A 26 -15.81 -11.78 22.08
C VAL A 26 -14.83 -11.50 23.23
N GLU A 27 -13.85 -12.38 23.40
CA GLU A 27 -12.72 -12.17 24.29
C GLU A 27 -11.52 -11.69 23.47
N LEU A 28 -11.02 -10.49 23.78
CA LEU A 28 -9.96 -9.84 23.06
C LEU A 28 -8.63 -9.98 23.79
N THR A 29 -7.58 -10.32 23.03
CA THR A 29 -6.19 -10.17 23.48
C THR A 29 -5.54 -9.14 22.57
N ILE A 30 -5.15 -7.99 23.12
CA ILE A 30 -4.58 -6.87 22.39
C ILE A 30 -3.19 -6.60 22.95
N ASP A 31 -2.16 -6.87 22.14
CA ASP A 31 -0.77 -6.57 22.50
C ASP A 31 0.03 -6.28 21.21
N LYS A 32 1.02 -5.39 21.29
CA LYS A 32 1.91 -5.10 20.15
C LYS A 32 2.80 -6.30 19.79
N ASN A 33 3.12 -7.13 20.78
CA ASN A 33 3.91 -8.36 20.64
C ASN A 33 2.99 -9.57 20.84
N ILE A 34 1.82 -9.54 20.22
CA ILE A 34 0.78 -10.57 20.38
C ILE A 34 1.33 -11.98 20.12
N GLU A 35 2.34 -12.09 19.28
CA GLU A 35 2.99 -13.35 18.92
C GLU A 35 3.61 -14.06 20.11
N ASP A 36 4.22 -13.31 21.04
CA ASP A 36 4.83 -13.85 22.26
C ASP A 36 3.77 -14.48 23.19
N ILE A 37 2.52 -14.04 23.06
CA ILE A 37 1.37 -14.53 23.83
C ILE A 37 0.75 -15.75 23.16
N ILE A 38 0.44 -15.67 21.86
CA ILE A 38 -0.34 -16.70 21.17
C ILE A 38 0.51 -17.90 20.71
N GLN A 39 1.79 -17.72 20.35
CA GLN A 39 2.62 -18.84 19.90
C GLN A 39 2.76 -19.98 20.93
N PRO A 40 2.99 -19.72 22.23
CA PRO A 40 2.99 -20.78 23.24
C PRO A 40 1.64 -21.50 23.37
N GLN A 41 0.52 -20.76 23.30
CA GLN A 41 -0.82 -21.32 23.36
C GLN A 41 -1.09 -22.24 22.18
N MET A 42 -0.78 -21.80 20.96
CA MET A 42 -0.94 -22.61 19.74
C MET A 42 -0.07 -23.86 19.73
N LYS A 43 1.13 -23.81 20.31
CA LYS A 43 1.99 -25.01 20.50
C LYS A 43 1.36 -26.02 21.44
N SER A 44 0.49 -25.64 22.37
CA SER A 44 -0.27 -26.51 23.24
C SER A 44 -1.61 -26.98 22.63
N GLY A 45 -1.94 -26.49 21.42
CA GLY A 45 -3.18 -26.80 20.72
C GLY A 45 -4.34 -25.86 21.03
N GLU A 46 -4.07 -24.78 21.74
CA GLU A 46 -5.05 -23.72 22.03
C GLU A 46 -4.90 -22.59 21.00
N TYR A 47 -5.80 -22.54 20.02
CA TYR A 47 -5.78 -21.54 18.96
C TYR A 47 -6.78 -20.41 19.23
N PRO A 48 -6.42 -19.13 18.99
CA PRO A 48 -7.43 -18.08 18.87
C PRO A 48 -8.34 -18.38 17.68
N ASP A 49 -9.61 -17.97 17.75
CA ASP A 49 -10.54 -18.17 16.63
C ASP A 49 -10.24 -17.24 15.45
N VAL A 50 -9.80 -16.01 15.75
CA VAL A 50 -9.51 -14.98 14.74
C VAL A 50 -8.23 -14.25 15.11
N ILE A 51 -7.39 -13.99 14.13
CA ILE A 51 -6.15 -13.21 14.27
C ILE A 51 -6.18 -12.05 13.28
N MET A 52 -5.87 -10.85 13.78
CA MET A 52 -5.59 -9.71 12.92
C MET A 52 -4.09 -9.44 12.91
N ARG A 53 -3.43 -9.84 11.84
CA ARG A 53 -2.01 -9.61 11.64
C ARG A 53 -1.68 -9.64 10.15
N ALA A 54 -1.04 -8.57 9.68
CA ALA A 54 -0.68 -8.43 8.27
C ALA A 54 0.47 -9.36 7.86
N VAL A 55 0.46 -9.79 6.62
CA VAL A 55 1.65 -10.28 5.91
C VAL A 55 2.72 -9.18 5.91
N GLY A 56 3.99 -9.56 6.03
CA GLY A 56 5.10 -8.60 6.11
C GLY A 56 5.34 -8.06 7.52
N SER A 57 4.64 -8.57 8.54
CA SER A 57 4.93 -8.23 9.94
C SER A 57 6.31 -8.75 10.37
N GLU A 58 6.97 -8.04 11.29
CA GLU A 58 8.33 -8.40 11.77
C GLU A 58 8.43 -9.84 12.30
N SER A 59 7.35 -10.34 12.90
CA SER A 59 7.29 -11.70 13.45
C SER A 59 7.10 -12.78 12.40
N ALA A 60 6.66 -12.43 11.18
CA ALA A 60 6.30 -13.34 10.10
C ALA A 60 5.36 -14.49 10.52
N ILE A 61 4.47 -14.22 11.49
CA ILE A 61 3.55 -15.26 12.00
C ILE A 61 2.54 -15.68 10.93
N THR A 62 1.99 -14.72 10.18
CA THR A 62 1.01 -14.99 9.12
C THR A 62 1.65 -15.86 8.03
N GLU A 63 2.88 -15.52 7.58
CA GLU A 63 3.64 -16.30 6.60
C GLU A 63 3.96 -17.71 7.10
N THR A 64 4.24 -17.86 8.39
CA THR A 64 4.48 -19.16 9.00
C THR A 64 3.23 -20.05 8.89
N PHE A 65 2.05 -19.49 9.21
CA PHE A 65 0.79 -20.22 9.09
C PHE A 65 0.44 -20.55 7.63
N ILE A 66 0.70 -19.63 6.70
CA ILE A 66 0.53 -19.88 5.26
C ILE A 66 1.44 -21.04 4.82
N LYS A 67 2.73 -20.97 5.13
CA LYS A 67 3.70 -22.01 4.77
C LYS A 67 3.33 -23.40 5.30
N ASP A 68 2.78 -23.45 6.49
CA ASP A 68 2.39 -24.71 7.15
C ASP A 68 0.99 -25.18 6.71
N ASN A 69 0.31 -24.48 5.80
CA ASN A 69 -1.08 -24.71 5.38
C ASN A 69 -2.06 -24.73 6.57
N ASN A 70 -1.85 -23.86 7.54
CA ASN A 70 -2.61 -23.77 8.78
C ASN A 70 -3.56 -22.55 8.83
N VAL A 71 -3.86 -21.94 7.69
CA VAL A 71 -4.87 -20.88 7.56
C VAL A 71 -6.18 -21.47 7.07
N GLU A 72 -7.28 -21.12 7.71
CA GLU A 72 -8.64 -21.56 7.34
C GLU A 72 -9.09 -20.86 6.05
N GLU A 73 -9.81 -21.59 5.19
CA GLU A 73 -10.46 -21.00 4.02
C GLU A 73 -11.65 -20.13 4.44
N LEU A 74 -11.69 -18.91 3.92
CA LEU A 74 -12.71 -17.90 4.21
C LEU A 74 -13.51 -17.44 2.97
N THR A 75 -13.44 -18.20 1.87
CA THR A 75 -14.18 -17.86 0.64
C THR A 75 -15.69 -17.75 0.88
N ASP A 76 -16.23 -18.59 1.73
CA ASP A 76 -17.64 -18.58 2.11
C ASP A 76 -18.07 -17.34 2.90
N VAL A 77 -17.13 -16.66 3.57
CA VAL A 77 -17.40 -15.38 4.26
C VAL A 77 -17.83 -14.31 3.29
N LEU A 78 -17.30 -14.29 2.07
CA LEU A 78 -17.70 -13.34 1.04
C LEU A 78 -19.19 -13.46 0.66
N ASP A 79 -19.75 -14.64 0.75
CA ASP A 79 -21.15 -14.92 0.48
C ASP A 79 -22.08 -14.76 1.71
N MET A 80 -21.50 -14.58 2.89
CA MET A 80 -22.28 -14.36 4.13
C MET A 80 -22.98 -13.01 4.09
N THR A 81 -24.20 -12.98 4.61
CA THR A 81 -24.88 -11.73 4.93
C THR A 81 -24.23 -11.07 6.13
N VAL A 82 -23.92 -9.78 6.02
CA VAL A 82 -23.35 -9.01 7.13
C VAL A 82 -24.36 -8.97 8.29
N PRO A 83 -23.97 -9.39 9.51
CA PRO A 83 -24.89 -9.36 10.66
C PRO A 83 -25.49 -7.96 10.87
N GLY A 84 -26.83 -7.89 10.93
CA GLY A 84 -27.58 -6.64 11.09
C GLY A 84 -27.87 -5.88 9.77
N GLU A 85 -27.45 -6.41 8.61
CA GLU A 85 -27.67 -5.78 7.30
C GLU A 85 -28.22 -6.79 6.27
N ASP A 86 -28.69 -6.30 5.12
CA ASP A 86 -29.15 -7.16 4.01
C ASP A 86 -28.06 -7.40 2.94
N ALA A 87 -26.89 -6.77 3.08
CA ALA A 87 -25.78 -6.88 2.12
C ALA A 87 -24.89 -8.09 2.39
N LYS A 88 -24.30 -8.65 1.34
CA LYS A 88 -23.23 -9.62 1.48
C LYS A 88 -21.88 -8.96 1.72
N VAL A 89 -20.98 -9.66 2.42
CA VAL A 89 -19.62 -9.17 2.69
C VAL A 89 -18.89 -8.84 1.39
N GLY A 90 -18.88 -9.74 0.42
CA GLY A 90 -18.19 -9.56 -0.85
C GLY A 90 -18.70 -8.36 -1.67
N ASP A 91 -20.01 -8.06 -1.59
CA ASP A 91 -20.62 -6.93 -2.28
C ASP A 91 -20.21 -5.56 -1.69
N LYS A 92 -19.65 -5.55 -0.49
CA LYS A 92 -19.21 -4.32 0.18
C LYS A 92 -17.72 -4.02 -0.03
N ILE A 93 -16.92 -5.01 -0.39
CA ILE A 93 -15.47 -4.85 -0.51
C ILE A 93 -15.12 -4.21 -1.86
N LEU A 94 -14.20 -3.23 -1.85
CA LEU A 94 -13.71 -2.58 -3.07
C LEU A 94 -13.07 -3.60 -4.02
N PRO A 95 -13.23 -3.44 -5.34
CA PRO A 95 -12.58 -4.29 -6.34
C PRO A 95 -11.06 -4.38 -6.14
N GLY A 96 -10.50 -5.55 -6.42
CA GLY A 96 -9.07 -5.84 -6.28
C GLY A 96 -8.63 -6.29 -4.87
N PHE A 97 -9.38 -5.97 -3.83
CA PHE A 97 -9.00 -6.36 -2.46
C PHE A 97 -9.24 -7.85 -2.13
N THR A 98 -10.02 -8.55 -2.92
CA THR A 98 -10.27 -10.01 -2.75
C THR A 98 -9.63 -10.86 -3.84
N GLU A 99 -8.92 -10.26 -4.78
CA GLU A 99 -8.43 -10.91 -6.01
C GLU A 99 -6.90 -10.83 -6.16
N ASN A 100 -6.16 -10.60 -5.07
CA ASN A 100 -4.71 -10.46 -5.07
C ASN A 100 -4.00 -11.65 -4.40
N SER A 101 -2.69 -11.75 -4.59
CA SER A 101 -1.87 -12.85 -4.06
C SER A 101 -1.79 -12.89 -2.53
N ILE A 102 -2.02 -11.77 -1.85
CA ILE A 102 -2.00 -11.70 -0.38
C ILE A 102 -3.23 -12.40 0.20
N VAL A 103 -4.42 -12.13 -0.33
CA VAL A 103 -5.66 -12.79 0.14
C VAL A 103 -5.76 -14.23 -0.30
N ASN A 104 -5.12 -14.59 -1.41
CA ASN A 104 -5.02 -15.94 -1.96
C ASN A 104 -3.56 -16.43 -2.00
N PRO A 105 -2.94 -16.69 -0.85
CA PRO A 105 -1.51 -17.03 -0.78
C PRO A 105 -1.16 -18.39 -1.39
N TYR A 106 -2.14 -19.23 -1.66
CA TYR A 106 -1.92 -20.55 -2.27
C TYR A 106 -2.15 -20.58 -3.79
N GLY A 107 -2.61 -19.50 -4.39
CA GLY A 107 -2.85 -19.41 -5.82
C GLY A 107 -3.96 -20.32 -6.35
N ASP A 108 -4.86 -20.79 -5.48
CA ASP A 108 -5.95 -21.73 -5.81
C ASP A 108 -7.30 -21.04 -6.09
N GLY A 109 -7.33 -19.72 -6.12
CA GLY A 109 -8.52 -18.91 -6.38
C GLY A 109 -9.46 -18.76 -5.18
N LYS A 110 -8.98 -19.08 -3.97
CA LYS A 110 -9.75 -19.00 -2.74
C LYS A 110 -9.24 -17.88 -1.83
N THR A 111 -10.10 -17.41 -0.94
CA THR A 111 -9.77 -16.39 0.05
C THR A 111 -9.40 -17.03 1.37
N TYR A 112 -8.26 -16.63 1.93
CA TYR A 112 -7.74 -17.07 3.23
C TYR A 112 -7.48 -15.90 4.18
N LEU A 113 -7.09 -14.77 3.65
CA LEU A 113 -6.82 -13.55 4.42
C LEU A 113 -7.82 -12.47 3.99
N MET A 114 -8.71 -12.07 4.90
CA MET A 114 -9.71 -11.05 4.60
C MET A 114 -9.12 -9.65 4.76
N PRO A 115 -9.33 -8.70 3.79
CA PRO A 115 -8.79 -7.36 3.86
C PRO A 115 -9.49 -6.52 4.95
N MET A 116 -8.72 -5.91 5.85
CA MET A 116 -9.29 -5.12 6.95
C MET A 116 -9.12 -3.62 6.81
N PHE A 117 -7.90 -3.13 6.89
CA PHE A 117 -7.61 -1.70 6.79
C PHE A 117 -6.61 -1.48 5.69
N TYR A 118 -6.71 -0.34 4.99
CA TYR A 118 -5.80 -0.04 3.91
C TYR A 118 -5.24 1.39 4.00
N SER A 119 -4.07 1.58 3.41
CA SER A 119 -3.34 2.83 3.40
C SER A 119 -2.85 3.11 1.99
N PRO A 120 -3.47 4.05 1.27
CA PRO A 120 -3.05 4.39 -0.09
C PRO A 120 -1.71 5.12 -0.08
N CYS A 121 -0.87 4.80 -1.06
CA CYS A 121 0.34 5.52 -1.41
C CYS A 121 0.15 6.23 -2.74
N GLY A 122 0.73 7.41 -2.87
CA GLY A 122 0.61 8.19 -4.09
C GLY A 122 1.51 9.40 -4.05
N LEU A 123 1.19 10.41 -4.85
CA LEU A 123 1.96 11.63 -4.95
C LEU A 123 1.34 12.72 -4.07
N PHE A 124 2.11 13.20 -3.11
CA PHE A 124 1.78 14.34 -2.25
C PHE A 124 2.33 15.63 -2.84
N TYR A 125 1.56 16.71 -2.74
CA TYR A 125 1.89 18.03 -3.27
C TYR A 125 1.24 19.15 -2.44
N ASP A 126 1.58 20.43 -2.70
CA ASP A 126 0.87 21.58 -2.15
C ASP A 126 -0.30 21.97 -3.06
N ALA A 127 -1.53 21.67 -2.65
CA ALA A 127 -2.74 22.02 -3.40
C ALA A 127 -2.97 23.55 -3.50
N ASN A 128 -2.53 24.32 -2.50
CA ASN A 128 -2.62 25.78 -2.56
C ASN A 128 -1.64 26.39 -3.56
N LEU A 129 -0.41 25.85 -3.68
CA LEU A 129 0.53 26.26 -4.72
C LEU A 129 -0.08 26.06 -6.11
N PHE A 130 -0.63 24.87 -6.38
CA PHE A 130 -1.27 24.56 -7.67
C PHE A 130 -2.41 25.53 -7.98
N LYS A 131 -3.30 25.77 -7.02
CA LYS A 131 -4.40 26.72 -7.14
C LYS A 131 -3.89 28.14 -7.41
N THR A 132 -2.87 28.60 -6.69
CA THR A 132 -2.33 29.95 -6.80
C THR A 132 -1.64 30.18 -8.14
N LYS A 133 -0.94 29.16 -8.67
CA LYS A 133 -0.28 29.18 -9.96
C LYS A 133 -1.23 28.93 -11.14
N GLY A 134 -2.44 28.44 -10.87
CA GLY A 134 -3.36 28.00 -11.92
C GLY A 134 -2.86 26.75 -12.65
N TRP A 135 -2.20 25.87 -11.93
CA TRP A 135 -1.72 24.58 -12.45
C TRP A 135 -2.73 23.49 -12.17
N ASP A 136 -2.97 22.64 -13.16
CA ASP A 136 -3.77 21.43 -12.99
C ASP A 136 -2.89 20.30 -12.47
N VAL A 137 -3.49 19.41 -11.68
CA VAL A 137 -2.83 18.17 -11.25
C VAL A 137 -2.73 17.25 -12.47
N PRO A 138 -1.54 16.72 -12.80
CA PRO A 138 -1.34 15.89 -13.98
C PRO A 138 -2.23 14.64 -13.98
N GLU A 139 -2.97 14.43 -15.06
CA GLU A 139 -3.75 13.21 -15.29
C GLU A 139 -2.96 12.17 -16.08
N THR A 140 -1.99 12.63 -16.90
CA THR A 140 -1.11 11.78 -17.69
C THR A 140 0.36 12.12 -17.46
N TRP A 141 1.26 11.20 -17.85
CA TRP A 141 2.70 11.48 -17.82
C TRP A 141 3.10 12.62 -18.76
N ASP A 142 2.39 12.81 -19.87
CA ASP A 142 2.62 13.96 -20.75
C ASP A 142 2.27 15.29 -20.06
N ASP A 143 1.18 15.33 -19.27
CA ASP A 143 0.84 16.49 -18.44
C ASP A 143 1.91 16.72 -17.36
N MET A 144 2.45 15.64 -16.77
CA MET A 144 3.53 15.70 -15.77
C MET A 144 4.77 16.38 -16.37
N TRP A 145 5.16 16.02 -17.59
CA TRP A 145 6.31 16.63 -18.26
C TRP A 145 6.06 18.10 -18.63
N ALA A 146 4.87 18.41 -19.10
CA ALA A 146 4.48 19.79 -19.37
C ALA A 146 4.49 20.66 -18.10
N LEU A 147 4.11 20.09 -16.97
CA LEU A 147 4.17 20.73 -15.66
C LEU A 147 5.62 20.90 -15.19
N ALA A 148 6.50 19.94 -15.45
CA ALA A 148 7.92 20.04 -15.11
C ALA A 148 8.58 21.28 -15.72
N ASP A 149 8.26 21.56 -16.99
CA ASP A 149 8.78 22.76 -17.68
C ASP A 149 8.27 24.06 -17.05
N LYS A 150 6.98 24.09 -16.66
CA LYS A 150 6.39 25.25 -15.98
C LYS A 150 7.04 25.47 -14.60
N ALA A 151 7.19 24.41 -13.81
CA ALA A 151 7.81 24.46 -12.50
C ALA A 151 9.27 24.92 -12.56
N LYS A 152 10.03 24.39 -13.51
CA LYS A 152 11.42 24.77 -13.74
C LYS A 152 11.57 26.26 -14.08
N ALA A 153 10.64 26.85 -14.83
CA ALA A 153 10.64 28.29 -15.14
C ALA A 153 10.44 29.14 -13.87
N GLU A 154 9.82 28.59 -12.83
CA GLU A 154 9.62 29.23 -11.52
C GLU A 154 10.73 28.86 -10.51
N GLY A 155 11.71 28.04 -10.89
CA GLY A 155 12.79 27.59 -10.03
C GLY A 155 12.39 26.45 -9.08
N ILE A 156 11.30 25.74 -9.37
CA ILE A 156 10.77 24.61 -8.58
C ILE A 156 11.10 23.30 -9.32
N SER A 157 11.60 22.30 -8.60
CA SER A 157 11.81 20.96 -9.15
C SER A 157 10.49 20.18 -9.22
N LEU A 158 10.38 19.24 -10.17
CA LEU A 158 9.16 18.45 -10.30
C LEU A 158 9.00 17.47 -9.14
N PHE A 159 10.10 16.85 -8.69
CA PHE A 159 10.02 15.64 -7.87
C PHE A 159 11.11 15.57 -6.79
N THR A 160 10.77 14.95 -5.69
CA THR A 160 11.68 14.49 -4.65
C THR A 160 11.15 13.15 -4.11
N TYR A 161 11.95 12.42 -3.33
CA TYR A 161 11.51 11.21 -2.62
C TYR A 161 12.22 11.11 -1.27
N PRO A 162 11.54 10.60 -0.22
CA PRO A 162 12.14 10.51 1.13
C PRO A 162 13.40 9.65 1.15
N THR A 163 13.28 8.40 0.74
CA THR A 163 14.39 7.45 0.50
C THR A 163 14.07 6.58 -0.71
N THR A 164 15.05 5.84 -1.20
CA THR A 164 14.81 4.84 -2.27
C THR A 164 13.82 3.76 -1.86
N GLY A 165 13.65 3.52 -0.55
CA GLY A 165 12.63 2.60 -0.04
C GLY A 165 11.19 3.05 -0.34
N TYR A 166 10.91 4.36 -0.33
CA TYR A 166 9.58 4.89 -0.70
C TYR A 166 9.31 4.85 -2.21
N PHE A 167 10.35 4.56 -2.99
CA PHE A 167 10.22 4.37 -4.42
C PHE A 167 9.57 3.03 -4.79
N ASP A 168 9.50 2.08 -3.87
CA ASP A 168 8.86 0.78 -4.06
C ASP A 168 7.37 0.93 -4.40
N ALA A 169 6.62 1.65 -3.56
CA ALA A 169 5.20 1.90 -3.77
C ALA A 169 4.93 2.62 -5.09
N PHE A 170 5.77 3.61 -5.44
CA PHE A 170 5.72 4.28 -6.73
C PHE A 170 5.93 3.31 -7.89
N PHE A 171 6.98 2.48 -7.80
CA PHE A 171 7.39 1.60 -8.90
C PHE A 171 6.41 0.46 -9.13
N TYR A 172 5.83 -0.13 -8.08
CA TYR A 172 4.78 -1.15 -8.24
C TYR A 172 3.53 -0.60 -8.95
N ALA A 173 3.08 0.59 -8.55
CA ALA A 173 1.95 1.22 -9.23
C ALA A 173 2.27 1.53 -10.70
N LEU A 174 3.46 2.06 -10.98
CA LEU A 174 3.92 2.35 -12.34
C LEU A 174 4.03 1.09 -13.21
N LEU A 175 4.59 0.01 -12.68
CA LEU A 175 4.67 -1.27 -13.41
C LEU A 175 3.27 -1.81 -13.76
N HIS A 176 2.32 -1.69 -12.82
CA HIS A 176 0.94 -2.12 -13.09
C HIS A 176 0.30 -1.31 -14.22
N GLU A 177 0.43 0.04 -14.19
CA GLU A 177 -0.11 0.92 -15.24
C GLU A 177 0.51 0.66 -16.62
N THR A 178 1.82 0.43 -16.66
CA THR A 178 2.55 0.30 -17.95
C THR A 178 2.46 -1.10 -18.54
N MET A 179 2.37 -2.13 -17.71
CA MET A 179 2.43 -3.52 -18.14
C MET A 179 1.06 -4.21 -18.17
N GLY A 180 0.07 -3.67 -17.44
CA GLY A 180 -1.20 -4.35 -17.18
C GLY A 180 -1.05 -5.53 -16.22
N SER A 181 -2.16 -6.02 -15.67
CA SER A 181 -2.17 -7.00 -14.57
C SER A 181 -1.44 -8.31 -14.88
N GLU A 182 -1.54 -8.83 -16.13
CA GLU A 182 -0.93 -10.12 -16.50
C GLU A 182 0.60 -10.03 -16.53
N ASP A 183 1.17 -9.04 -17.22
CA ASP A 183 2.61 -8.88 -17.33
C ASP A 183 3.20 -8.32 -16.03
N PHE A 184 2.45 -7.53 -15.27
CA PHE A 184 2.80 -7.13 -13.91
C PHE A 184 3.01 -8.35 -13.01
N THR A 185 2.05 -9.30 -12.99
CA THR A 185 2.21 -10.56 -12.24
C THR A 185 3.46 -11.36 -12.66
N LYS A 186 3.75 -11.41 -13.97
CA LYS A 186 4.97 -12.06 -14.47
C LYS A 186 6.23 -11.32 -14.02
N ALA A 187 6.21 -9.99 -13.98
CA ALA A 187 7.31 -9.16 -13.50
C ALA A 187 7.61 -9.40 -12.03
N LEU A 188 6.56 -9.46 -11.19
CA LEU A 188 6.70 -9.76 -9.76
C LEU A 188 7.31 -11.14 -9.49
N ASN A 189 7.16 -12.08 -10.42
CA ASN A 189 7.76 -13.43 -10.37
C ASN A 189 9.06 -13.54 -11.17
N TYR A 190 9.66 -12.42 -11.55
CA TYR A 190 10.94 -12.37 -12.30
C TYR A 190 10.94 -13.22 -13.57
N SER A 191 9.82 -13.32 -14.28
CA SER A 191 9.67 -14.18 -15.46
C SER A 191 10.68 -13.83 -16.55
N GLU A 192 11.17 -14.85 -17.27
CA GLU A 192 12.17 -14.68 -18.32
C GLU A 192 11.65 -13.76 -19.43
N GLY A 193 12.47 -12.78 -19.82
CA GLY A 193 12.15 -11.83 -20.90
C GLY A 193 11.15 -10.76 -20.56
N ILE A 194 10.59 -10.75 -19.33
CA ILE A 194 9.54 -9.79 -18.94
C ILE A 194 10.01 -8.33 -19.03
N TRP A 195 11.28 -8.08 -18.74
CA TRP A 195 11.91 -6.77 -18.79
C TRP A 195 12.23 -6.27 -20.21
N ASP A 196 11.97 -7.10 -21.24
CA ASP A 196 12.11 -6.73 -22.67
C ASP A 196 10.76 -6.29 -23.28
N THR A 197 9.67 -6.38 -22.56
CA THR A 197 8.33 -5.96 -23.02
C THR A 197 8.24 -4.44 -23.19
N ASP A 198 7.32 -3.98 -24.03
CA ASP A 198 7.13 -2.54 -24.25
C ASP A 198 6.63 -1.85 -22.99
N GLY A 199 5.79 -2.53 -22.18
CA GLY A 199 5.31 -2.00 -20.90
C GLY A 199 6.46 -1.79 -19.89
N ALA A 200 7.37 -2.75 -19.75
CA ALA A 200 8.54 -2.61 -18.89
C ALA A 200 9.47 -1.47 -19.35
N LYS A 201 9.75 -1.39 -20.66
CA LYS A 201 10.54 -0.28 -21.23
C LYS A 201 9.90 1.08 -20.94
N LYS A 202 8.57 1.17 -21.10
CA LYS A 202 7.85 2.41 -20.77
C LYS A 202 8.00 2.82 -19.32
N ALA A 203 7.97 1.85 -18.37
CA ALA A 203 8.22 2.13 -16.96
C ALA A 203 9.64 2.67 -16.73
N PHE A 204 10.66 2.06 -17.37
CA PHE A 204 12.05 2.52 -17.25
C PHE A 204 12.26 3.91 -17.84
N ASP A 205 11.69 4.19 -19.02
CA ASP A 205 11.71 5.52 -19.65
C ASP A 205 11.13 6.59 -18.70
N ILE A 206 9.96 6.31 -18.08
CA ILE A 206 9.30 7.23 -17.14
C ILE A 206 10.19 7.50 -15.92
N VAL A 207 10.76 6.44 -15.30
CA VAL A 207 11.64 6.60 -14.14
C VAL A 207 12.88 7.40 -14.50
N THR A 208 13.50 7.11 -15.63
CA THR A 208 14.72 7.80 -16.09
C THR A 208 14.43 9.27 -16.42
N GLN A 209 13.30 9.55 -17.07
CA GLN A 209 12.87 10.92 -17.32
C GLN A 209 12.57 11.65 -16.00
N LEU A 210 11.88 11.01 -15.05
CA LEU A 210 11.59 11.56 -13.74
C LEU A 210 12.87 11.88 -12.96
N ALA A 211 13.88 10.99 -13.02
CA ALA A 211 15.18 11.19 -12.38
C ALA A 211 15.86 12.51 -12.82
N SER A 212 15.67 12.94 -14.08
CA SER A 212 16.18 14.21 -14.59
C SER A 212 15.49 15.45 -14.03
N HIS A 213 14.36 15.29 -13.36
CA HIS A 213 13.55 16.37 -12.78
C HIS A 213 13.52 16.34 -11.24
N VAL A 214 14.33 15.47 -10.61
CA VAL A 214 14.46 15.37 -9.16
C VAL A 214 15.23 16.60 -8.63
N GLU A 215 14.79 17.08 -7.46
CA GLU A 215 15.47 18.17 -6.76
C GLU A 215 16.92 17.77 -6.39
N PRO A 216 17.92 18.60 -6.69
CA PRO A 216 19.34 18.21 -6.64
C PRO A 216 19.88 17.72 -5.28
N THR A 217 19.27 18.13 -4.16
CA THR A 217 19.71 17.72 -2.82
C THR A 217 19.09 16.39 -2.37
N THR A 218 18.11 15.89 -3.10
CA THR A 218 17.34 14.70 -2.73
C THR A 218 18.22 13.47 -2.47
N THR A 219 19.16 13.18 -3.36
CA THR A 219 20.01 11.97 -3.23
C THR A 219 20.90 11.99 -2.00
N ALA A 220 21.39 13.18 -1.59
CA ALA A 220 22.21 13.34 -0.40
C ALA A 220 21.43 13.08 0.91
N ASN A 221 20.13 13.35 0.91
CA ASN A 221 19.25 13.20 2.06
C ASN A 221 18.40 11.91 1.99
N ALA A 222 18.50 11.11 0.93
CA ALA A 222 17.70 9.89 0.75
C ALA A 222 18.19 8.72 1.61
N ASN A 223 18.18 8.91 2.92
CA ASN A 223 18.61 7.94 3.94
C ASN A 223 17.74 8.03 5.19
N ASP A 224 17.83 7.01 6.05
CA ASP A 224 16.94 6.86 7.22
C ASP A 224 17.06 7.99 8.26
N ASN A 225 18.16 8.76 8.27
CA ASN A 225 18.35 9.86 9.20
C ASN A 225 17.83 11.20 8.66
N ASP A 226 17.94 11.41 7.34
CA ASP A 226 17.75 12.71 6.70
C ASP A 226 16.52 12.79 5.79
N PHE A 227 15.77 11.70 5.63
CA PHE A 227 14.63 11.60 4.69
C PHE A 227 13.57 12.70 4.88
N ARG A 228 13.42 13.22 6.09
CA ARG A 228 12.50 14.34 6.35
C ARG A 228 12.94 15.64 5.68
N ASN A 229 14.23 15.82 5.39
CA ASN A 229 14.71 16.97 4.63
C ASN A 229 14.14 16.93 3.20
N ASN A 230 14.00 15.74 2.62
CA ASN A 230 13.39 15.58 1.31
C ASN A 230 11.86 15.81 1.36
N GLN A 231 11.18 15.36 2.40
CA GLN A 231 9.76 15.68 2.61
C GLN A 231 9.55 17.19 2.79
N GLN A 232 10.48 17.88 3.47
CA GLN A 232 10.45 19.33 3.66
C GLN A 232 10.51 20.11 2.34
N LEU A 233 11.12 19.56 1.28
CA LEU A 233 11.17 20.21 -0.03
C LEU A 233 9.79 20.47 -0.63
N VAL A 234 8.83 19.59 -0.37
CA VAL A 234 7.44 19.80 -0.82
C VAL A 234 6.75 20.84 0.07
N LEU A 235 6.98 20.83 1.38
CA LEU A 235 6.40 21.81 2.28
C LEU A 235 6.94 23.22 2.05
N ASP A 236 8.14 23.34 1.50
CA ASP A 236 8.82 24.62 1.17
C ASP A 236 8.59 25.06 -0.29
N ASP A 237 7.76 24.38 -1.07
CA ASP A 237 7.54 24.61 -2.50
C ASP A 237 8.82 24.53 -3.36
N LYS A 238 9.80 23.72 -2.94
CA LYS A 238 11.03 23.49 -3.71
C LYS A 238 10.93 22.30 -4.65
N ALA A 239 10.05 21.35 -4.33
CA ALA A 239 9.65 20.25 -5.20
C ALA A 239 8.13 20.14 -5.23
N LEU A 240 7.56 19.81 -6.39
CA LEU A 240 6.10 19.72 -6.54
C LEU A 240 5.54 18.44 -5.92
N PHE A 241 6.16 17.29 -6.19
CA PHE A 241 5.65 15.99 -5.79
C PHE A 241 6.66 15.17 -5.02
N MET A 242 6.14 14.34 -4.10
CA MET A 242 6.88 13.23 -3.51
C MET A 242 5.99 11.97 -3.42
N PRO A 243 6.52 10.78 -3.68
CA PRO A 243 5.83 9.52 -3.37
C PRO A 243 5.82 9.32 -1.86
N ASN A 244 4.66 9.02 -1.29
CA ASN A 244 4.53 8.75 0.14
C ASN A 244 3.20 8.03 0.42
N GLY A 245 2.98 7.65 1.68
CA GLY A 245 1.70 7.18 2.19
C GLY A 245 1.05 8.19 3.14
N ASN A 246 -0.15 7.90 3.57
CA ASN A 246 -0.98 8.78 4.39
C ASN A 246 -0.36 9.13 5.78
N TRP A 247 0.69 8.45 6.19
CA TRP A 247 1.45 8.72 7.42
C TRP A 247 2.28 10.02 7.36
N VAL A 248 2.62 10.54 6.16
CA VAL A 248 3.47 11.72 6.00
C VAL A 248 2.91 12.97 6.69
N ILE A 249 1.60 13.12 6.73
CA ILE A 249 0.95 14.25 7.41
C ILE A 249 1.28 14.24 8.90
N GLY A 250 1.21 13.06 9.53
CA GLY A 250 1.60 12.88 10.93
C GLY A 250 3.09 13.08 11.17
N GLU A 251 3.94 12.59 10.25
CA GLU A 251 5.40 12.75 10.35
C GLU A 251 5.85 14.21 10.25
N MET A 252 5.14 15.01 9.46
CA MET A 252 5.46 16.41 9.18
C MET A 252 4.50 17.40 9.87
N ALA A 253 3.72 16.95 10.87
CA ALA A 253 2.69 17.77 11.52
C ALA A 253 3.24 19.10 12.07
N ASP A 254 4.40 19.06 12.74
CA ASP A 254 5.05 20.20 13.37
C ASP A 254 6.09 20.89 12.46
N ALA A 255 6.27 20.44 11.22
CA ALA A 255 7.24 21.00 10.30
C ALA A 255 6.80 22.36 9.77
N PRO A 256 7.72 23.32 9.63
CA PRO A 256 7.41 24.59 8.95
C PRO A 256 7.00 24.32 7.51
N ARG A 257 6.18 25.22 6.96
CA ARG A 257 5.69 25.08 5.58
C ARG A 257 5.43 26.42 4.93
N ALA A 258 5.31 26.44 3.62
CA ALA A 258 4.98 27.62 2.84
C ALA A 258 3.66 28.25 3.30
N ASP A 259 3.50 29.56 3.10
CA ASP A 259 2.30 30.29 3.50
C ASP A 259 1.06 29.76 2.74
N GLY A 260 0.07 29.36 3.48
CA GLY A 260 -1.17 28.80 2.92
C GLY A 260 -1.07 27.37 2.42
N PHE A 261 0.02 26.64 2.72
CA PHE A 261 0.21 25.24 2.32
C PHE A 261 -1.02 24.38 2.68
N GLU A 262 -1.51 23.64 1.70
CA GLU A 262 -2.57 22.67 1.85
C GLU A 262 -2.13 21.32 1.24
N TRP A 263 -2.28 20.23 1.99
CA TRP A 263 -1.97 18.92 1.45
C TRP A 263 -2.87 18.56 0.27
N GLY A 264 -2.28 18.19 -0.85
CA GLY A 264 -2.87 17.51 -1.97
C GLY A 264 -2.37 16.08 -2.07
N PHE A 265 -3.18 15.19 -2.62
CA PHE A 265 -2.85 13.78 -2.83
C PHE A 265 -3.47 13.29 -4.13
N THR A 266 -2.72 12.51 -4.91
CA THR A 266 -3.20 11.95 -6.18
C THR A 266 -2.56 10.59 -6.45
N ALA A 267 -3.27 9.72 -7.17
CA ALA A 267 -2.69 8.53 -7.78
C ALA A 267 -1.64 8.91 -8.84
N LEU A 268 -0.86 7.95 -9.32
CA LEU A 268 0.07 8.20 -10.43
C LEU A 268 -0.70 8.69 -11.66
N PRO A 269 -0.07 9.51 -12.51
CA PRO A 269 -0.64 9.89 -13.80
C PRO A 269 -0.74 8.68 -14.72
N ALA A 270 -1.83 8.54 -15.47
CA ALA A 270 -1.98 7.48 -16.46
C ALA A 270 -0.91 7.56 -17.57
N VAL A 271 -0.59 6.41 -18.15
CA VAL A 271 0.33 6.33 -19.30
C VAL A 271 -0.24 7.03 -20.53
N GLU A 272 -1.55 6.90 -20.73
CA GLU A 272 -2.30 7.49 -21.85
C GLU A 272 -3.56 8.17 -21.33
N LYS A 273 -4.09 9.10 -22.12
CA LYS A 273 -5.34 9.77 -21.80
C LYS A 273 -6.48 8.76 -21.63
N ASP A 274 -7.26 8.94 -20.58
CA ASP A 274 -8.34 8.05 -20.16
C ASP A 274 -7.85 6.63 -19.79
N GLY A 275 -6.54 6.45 -19.58
CA GLY A 275 -5.92 5.22 -19.12
C GLY A 275 -6.07 5.02 -17.61
N GLU A 276 -5.70 3.82 -17.17
CA GLU A 276 -5.71 3.48 -15.76
C GLU A 276 -4.70 4.31 -14.97
N ARG A 277 -5.10 4.75 -13.78
CA ARG A 277 -4.26 5.40 -12.79
C ARG A 277 -4.15 4.50 -11.58
N ALA A 278 -2.95 4.23 -11.10
CA ALA A 278 -2.73 3.29 -10.02
C ALA A 278 -2.25 3.98 -8.73
N SER A 279 -2.59 3.35 -7.62
CA SER A 279 -2.11 3.69 -6.28
C SER A 279 -1.66 2.41 -5.61
N TYR A 280 -0.39 2.33 -5.21
CA TYR A 280 0.03 1.22 -4.37
C TYR A 280 -0.63 1.34 -3.00
N THR A 281 -1.11 0.23 -2.49
CA THR A 281 -1.96 0.23 -1.31
C THR A 281 -1.51 -0.85 -0.34
N PHE A 282 -0.98 -0.43 0.80
CA PHE A 282 -0.77 -1.35 1.91
C PHE A 282 -2.10 -1.70 2.55
N PHE A 283 -2.30 -2.96 2.94
CA PHE A 283 -3.49 -3.34 3.69
C PHE A 283 -3.19 -4.38 4.77
N GLU A 284 -3.93 -4.29 5.85
CA GLU A 284 -3.88 -5.22 6.96
C GLU A 284 -4.94 -6.31 6.76
N GLN A 285 -4.67 -7.52 7.25
CA GLN A 285 -5.55 -8.67 7.05
C GLN A 285 -6.02 -9.23 8.38
N ILE A 286 -7.21 -9.84 8.33
CA ILE A 286 -7.78 -10.67 9.40
C ILE A 286 -7.96 -12.09 8.87
N TRP A 287 -7.65 -13.08 9.69
CA TRP A 287 -7.67 -14.48 9.26
C TRP A 287 -7.91 -15.42 10.43
N MET A 288 -8.12 -16.70 10.14
CA MET A 288 -8.38 -17.74 11.12
C MET A 288 -7.35 -18.86 11.02
N PRO A 289 -6.78 -19.33 12.14
CA PRO A 289 -6.04 -20.58 12.15
C PRO A 289 -6.97 -21.77 11.81
N SER A 290 -6.47 -22.74 11.04
CA SER A 290 -7.24 -23.95 10.74
C SER A 290 -7.56 -24.79 11.99
N GLY A 291 -6.79 -24.59 13.09
CA GLY A 291 -7.02 -25.20 14.39
C GLY A 291 -8.04 -24.48 15.28
N ALA A 292 -8.66 -23.39 14.84
CA ALA A 292 -9.70 -22.66 15.57
C ALA A 292 -10.87 -23.57 15.93
N GLU A 293 -11.38 -23.45 17.16
CA GLU A 293 -12.48 -24.29 17.65
C GLU A 293 -13.85 -23.75 17.27
N ASN A 294 -14.03 -22.42 17.24
CA ASN A 294 -15.33 -21.76 17.02
C ASN A 294 -15.41 -21.14 15.60
N LYS A 295 -15.13 -21.96 14.56
CA LYS A 295 -15.01 -21.46 13.20
C LYS A 295 -16.21 -20.68 12.69
N ASP A 296 -17.43 -21.20 12.90
CA ASP A 296 -18.65 -20.52 12.43
C ASP A 296 -18.84 -19.16 13.10
N LEU A 297 -18.58 -19.06 14.41
CA LEU A 297 -18.66 -17.80 15.16
C LEU A 297 -17.53 -16.85 14.77
N GLY A 298 -16.34 -17.36 14.50
CA GLY A 298 -15.22 -16.57 14.00
C GLY A 298 -15.50 -15.97 12.62
N LYS A 299 -16.09 -16.75 11.71
CA LYS A 299 -16.53 -16.28 10.39
C LYS A 299 -17.64 -15.22 10.52
N GLU A 300 -18.60 -15.41 11.43
CA GLU A 300 -19.64 -14.43 11.72
C GLU A 300 -19.05 -13.11 12.27
N PHE A 301 -18.04 -13.21 13.14
CA PHE A 301 -17.32 -12.04 13.65
C PHE A 301 -16.56 -11.32 12.52
N ILE A 302 -15.87 -12.05 11.64
CA ILE A 302 -15.21 -11.46 10.47
C ILE A 302 -16.23 -10.78 9.55
N ALA A 303 -17.37 -11.42 9.28
CA ALA A 303 -18.43 -10.83 8.47
C ALA A 303 -18.97 -9.53 9.09
N TYR A 304 -19.13 -9.49 10.42
CA TYR A 304 -19.57 -8.29 11.14
C TYR A 304 -18.58 -7.12 11.00
N MET A 305 -17.27 -7.38 10.84
CA MET A 305 -16.28 -6.33 10.63
C MET A 305 -16.60 -5.45 9.40
N TYR A 306 -17.36 -5.96 8.44
CA TYR A 306 -17.77 -5.23 7.25
C TYR A 306 -19.14 -4.53 7.40
N SER A 307 -19.73 -4.52 8.61
CA SER A 307 -20.94 -3.76 8.88
C SER A 307 -20.69 -2.26 8.89
N ASP A 308 -21.72 -1.48 8.54
CA ASP A 308 -21.65 -0.02 8.64
C ASP A 308 -21.34 0.44 10.07
N ALA A 309 -21.86 -0.26 11.07
CA ALA A 309 -21.59 0.02 12.48
C ALA A 309 -20.12 -0.19 12.85
N ALA A 310 -19.49 -1.29 12.41
CA ALA A 310 -18.07 -1.54 12.61
C ALA A 310 -17.22 -0.52 11.86
N ALA A 311 -17.55 -0.24 10.59
CA ALA A 311 -16.85 0.72 9.76
C ALA A 311 -16.80 2.13 10.38
N GLU A 312 -17.90 2.58 10.98
CA GLU A 312 -17.94 3.87 11.69
C GLU A 312 -17.05 3.89 12.94
N ILE A 313 -16.99 2.79 13.70
CA ILE A 313 -16.10 2.67 14.86
C ILE A 313 -14.64 2.72 14.41
N PHE A 314 -14.28 1.99 13.38
CA PHE A 314 -12.93 1.95 12.81
C PHE A 314 -12.52 3.32 12.26
N ALA A 315 -13.37 3.97 11.46
CA ALA A 315 -13.07 5.26 10.84
C ALA A 315 -12.82 6.35 11.89
N LYS A 316 -13.58 6.38 13.00
CA LYS A 316 -13.35 7.31 14.12
C LYS A 316 -11.95 7.16 14.74
N SER A 317 -11.35 6.01 14.59
CA SER A 317 -9.99 5.71 15.07
C SER A 317 -8.91 5.84 13.98
N GLY A 318 -9.30 6.31 12.78
CA GLY A 318 -8.40 6.47 11.64
C GLY A 318 -8.02 5.15 10.95
N ALA A 319 -8.75 4.06 11.24
CA ALA A 319 -8.59 2.77 10.58
C ALA A 319 -9.67 2.63 9.50
N ILE A 320 -9.29 2.72 8.24
CA ILE A 320 -10.23 2.78 7.12
C ILE A 320 -10.27 1.44 6.42
N GLN A 321 -11.48 0.92 6.24
CA GLN A 321 -11.73 -0.35 5.56
C GLN A 321 -11.92 -0.15 4.05
N PRO A 322 -11.50 -1.14 3.22
CA PRO A 322 -11.71 -1.10 1.78
C PRO A 322 -13.15 -1.51 1.42
N ILE A 323 -14.12 -0.69 1.82
CA ILE A 323 -15.54 -0.91 1.53
C ILE A 323 -16.11 0.26 0.73
N GLU A 324 -17.05 -0.05 -0.17
CA GLU A 324 -17.72 0.93 -1.03
C GLU A 324 -18.41 2.03 -0.22
N GLY A 325 -18.33 3.27 -0.73
CA GLY A 325 -18.95 4.44 -0.11
C GLY A 325 -18.28 4.90 1.19
N MET A 326 -17.10 4.34 1.55
CA MET A 326 -16.41 4.73 2.78
C MET A 326 -15.90 6.16 2.73
N SER A 327 -15.43 6.65 1.59
CA SER A 327 -14.96 8.02 1.39
C SER A 327 -16.02 9.08 1.72
N ASP A 328 -17.29 8.79 1.48
CA ASP A 328 -18.40 9.67 1.82
C ASP A 328 -18.60 9.86 3.34
N LYS A 329 -18.13 8.88 4.12
CA LYS A 329 -18.18 8.88 5.59
C LYS A 329 -16.94 9.53 6.21
N LEU A 330 -15.94 9.90 5.40
CA LEU A 330 -14.68 10.49 5.83
C LEU A 330 -14.68 12.01 5.67
N ASP A 331 -13.90 12.68 6.49
CA ASP A 331 -13.59 14.10 6.40
C ASP A 331 -12.09 14.37 6.47
N GLY A 332 -11.70 15.64 6.27
CA GLY A 332 -10.33 16.09 6.38
C GLY A 332 -9.37 15.28 5.50
N ASP A 333 -8.20 14.98 6.06
CA ASP A 333 -7.10 14.31 5.35
C ASP A 333 -7.46 12.89 4.90
N ASN A 334 -8.24 12.17 5.70
CA ASN A 334 -8.70 10.83 5.31
C ASN A 334 -9.55 10.88 4.04
N LYS A 335 -10.46 11.85 3.93
CA LYS A 335 -11.25 12.01 2.70
C LYS A 335 -10.34 12.28 1.50
N LEU A 336 -9.31 13.10 1.66
CA LEU A 336 -8.35 13.41 0.61
C LEU A 336 -7.70 12.13 0.06
N TYR A 337 -7.22 11.23 0.93
CA TYR A 337 -6.51 10.01 0.49
C TYR A 337 -7.43 9.01 -0.19
N TYR A 338 -8.57 8.73 0.41
CA TYR A 338 -9.43 7.64 -0.05
C TYR A 338 -10.32 8.02 -1.22
N SER A 339 -10.55 9.33 -1.48
CA SER A 339 -11.34 9.80 -2.64
C SER A 339 -10.68 9.55 -4.01
N ILE A 340 -9.40 9.18 -4.07
CA ILE A 340 -8.76 8.82 -5.35
C ILE A 340 -9.43 7.60 -6.00
N TYR A 341 -9.93 6.67 -5.21
CA TYR A 341 -10.63 5.49 -5.71
C TYR A 341 -12.01 5.83 -6.27
N ASP A 342 -12.69 6.87 -5.77
CA ASP A 342 -13.96 7.37 -6.32
C ASP A 342 -13.76 8.01 -7.70
N THR A 343 -12.53 8.46 -8.01
CA THR A 343 -12.14 9.03 -9.31
C THR A 343 -11.50 8.03 -10.24
N GLY A 344 -11.58 6.73 -9.92
CA GLY A 344 -11.19 5.62 -10.77
C GLY A 344 -9.74 5.16 -10.62
N ALA A 345 -9.04 5.55 -9.55
CA ALA A 345 -7.74 4.94 -9.26
C ALA A 345 -7.88 3.47 -8.88
N VAL A 346 -6.95 2.64 -9.35
CA VAL A 346 -6.89 1.20 -9.05
C VAL A 346 -5.92 0.96 -7.89
N ALA A 347 -6.33 0.15 -6.93
CA ALA A 347 -5.46 -0.27 -5.83
C ALA A 347 -4.53 -1.39 -6.30
N VAL A 348 -3.22 -1.18 -6.17
CA VAL A 348 -2.17 -2.18 -6.45
C VAL A 348 -1.57 -2.64 -5.13
N MET A 349 -1.60 -3.93 -4.86
CA MET A 349 -1.25 -4.50 -3.55
C MET A 349 -0.16 -5.56 -3.60
N ASP A 350 0.09 -6.13 -4.77
CA ASP A 350 1.09 -7.18 -4.95
C ASP A 350 2.52 -6.62 -4.94
N ALA A 351 3.47 -7.44 -4.52
CA ALA A 351 4.88 -7.13 -4.44
C ALA A 351 5.72 -8.25 -5.05
N PHE A 352 7.01 -7.99 -5.28
CA PHE A 352 7.94 -9.00 -5.78
C PHE A 352 7.94 -10.28 -4.93
N ALA A 353 7.91 -11.41 -5.61
CA ALA A 353 7.88 -12.74 -4.98
C ALA A 353 9.09 -12.96 -4.06
N THR A 354 8.83 -13.62 -2.95
CA THR A 354 9.85 -13.96 -1.95
C THR A 354 10.83 -15.00 -2.50
N THR A 355 12.10 -14.78 -2.28
CA THR A 355 13.20 -15.68 -2.70
C THR A 355 14.00 -16.16 -1.50
N ASP A 356 14.76 -17.25 -1.69
CA ASP A 356 15.87 -17.53 -0.81
C ASP A 356 16.93 -16.42 -0.94
N PRO A 357 17.76 -16.18 0.09
CA PRO A 357 18.78 -15.14 0.04
C PRO A 357 19.76 -15.36 -1.10
N VAL A 358 19.95 -14.31 -1.92
CA VAL A 358 20.95 -14.27 -3.00
C VAL A 358 22.05 -13.30 -2.60
N GLU A 359 23.30 -13.75 -2.60
CA GLU A 359 24.44 -12.91 -2.18
C GLU A 359 24.54 -11.64 -3.04
N GLY A 360 24.50 -10.48 -2.39
CA GLY A 360 24.62 -9.16 -3.02
C GLY A 360 23.42 -8.73 -3.87
N VAL A 361 22.32 -9.48 -3.88
CA VAL A 361 21.12 -9.17 -4.66
C VAL A 361 19.88 -9.18 -3.78
N THR A 362 19.17 -8.06 -3.77
CA THR A 362 17.86 -7.91 -3.13
C THR A 362 16.95 -7.13 -4.08
N VAL A 363 15.64 -7.18 -3.86
CA VAL A 363 14.68 -6.34 -4.58
C VAL A 363 15.10 -4.86 -4.50
N ARG A 364 15.44 -4.38 -3.30
CA ARG A 364 15.83 -3.00 -3.08
C ARG A 364 17.07 -2.60 -3.88
N THR A 365 18.13 -3.40 -3.80
CA THR A 365 19.41 -3.10 -4.51
C THR A 365 19.29 -3.23 -6.02
N THR A 366 18.33 -4.01 -6.51
CA THR A 366 18.09 -4.24 -7.94
C THR A 366 17.23 -3.15 -8.56
N PHE A 367 16.08 -2.82 -7.92
CA PHE A 367 15.05 -1.99 -8.52
C PHE A 367 15.03 -0.56 -7.98
N PHE A 368 15.29 -0.34 -6.69
CA PHE A 368 15.02 0.96 -6.04
C PHE A 368 16.28 1.78 -5.77
N ASP A 369 17.31 1.22 -5.15
CA ASP A 369 18.53 1.96 -4.82
C ASP A 369 19.25 2.57 -6.05
N PRO A 370 19.24 1.94 -7.25
CA PRO A 370 19.84 2.52 -8.45
C PRO A 370 19.24 3.85 -8.90
N VAL A 371 18.01 4.20 -8.45
CA VAL A 371 17.38 5.48 -8.77
C VAL A 371 18.26 6.66 -8.35
N ASN A 372 18.95 6.58 -7.19
CA ASN A 372 19.93 7.60 -6.79
C ASN A 372 21.03 7.79 -7.84
N SER A 373 21.49 6.70 -8.45
CA SER A 373 22.54 6.75 -9.47
C SER A 373 22.03 7.28 -10.83
N LEU A 374 20.74 7.05 -11.14
CA LEU A 374 20.10 7.68 -12.30
C LEU A 374 20.00 9.21 -12.11
N VAL A 375 19.59 9.65 -10.91
CA VAL A 375 19.48 11.08 -10.58
C VAL A 375 20.84 11.79 -10.64
N THR A 376 21.91 11.16 -10.13
CA THR A 376 23.27 11.73 -10.16
C THR A 376 23.96 11.57 -11.52
N GLY A 377 23.44 10.74 -12.42
CA GLY A 377 24.06 10.42 -13.70
C GLY A 377 25.21 9.40 -13.61
N ASP A 378 25.38 8.74 -12.46
CA ASP A 378 26.39 7.70 -12.26
C ASP A 378 26.00 6.39 -12.96
N LYS A 379 24.71 6.21 -13.29
CA LYS A 379 24.18 5.11 -14.11
C LYS A 379 23.31 5.67 -15.23
N THR A 380 23.36 5.01 -16.37
CA THR A 380 22.37 5.18 -17.44
C THR A 380 21.18 4.26 -17.23
N GLU A 381 20.10 4.49 -17.97
CA GLU A 381 18.96 3.57 -18.04
C GLU A 381 19.40 2.17 -18.47
N ASP A 382 20.23 2.06 -19.51
CA ASP A 382 20.76 0.77 -19.98
C ASP A 382 21.53 0.03 -18.88
N ASP A 383 22.33 0.72 -18.07
CA ASP A 383 23.06 0.11 -16.95
C ASP A 383 22.08 -0.44 -15.91
N TRP A 384 21.02 0.31 -15.58
CA TRP A 384 20.01 -0.11 -14.62
C TRP A 384 19.19 -1.30 -15.15
N VAL A 385 18.70 -1.22 -16.38
CA VAL A 385 17.91 -2.30 -17.02
C VAL A 385 18.73 -3.58 -17.15
N ASN A 386 20.02 -3.49 -17.52
CA ASN A 386 20.91 -4.65 -17.59
C ASN A 386 21.15 -5.27 -16.21
N GLN A 387 21.26 -4.44 -15.16
CA GLN A 387 21.32 -4.93 -13.78
C GLN A 387 20.02 -5.66 -13.41
N ILE A 388 18.84 -5.06 -13.67
CA ILE A 388 17.53 -5.68 -13.41
C ILE A 388 17.44 -7.06 -14.06
N LYS A 389 17.77 -7.17 -15.35
CA LYS A 389 17.74 -8.46 -16.07
C LYS A 389 18.64 -9.51 -15.43
N THR A 390 19.89 -9.13 -15.15
CA THR A 390 20.88 -10.03 -14.55
C THR A 390 20.46 -10.49 -13.15
N ASP A 391 19.96 -9.59 -12.33
CA ASP A 391 19.61 -9.88 -10.95
C ASP A 391 18.24 -10.60 -10.88
N SER A 392 17.30 -10.29 -11.77
CA SER A 392 16.03 -11.04 -11.91
C SER A 392 16.26 -12.52 -12.26
N ASP A 393 17.25 -12.85 -13.08
CA ASP A 393 17.59 -14.26 -13.36
C ASP A 393 18.06 -14.99 -12.10
N LYS A 394 18.83 -14.33 -11.24
CA LYS A 394 19.27 -14.89 -9.95
C LYS A 394 18.12 -15.02 -8.96
N LEU A 395 17.25 -13.99 -8.87
CA LEU A 395 16.08 -14.00 -8.00
C LEU A 395 15.08 -15.08 -8.43
N ARG A 396 14.83 -15.23 -9.74
CA ARG A 396 13.99 -16.29 -10.29
C ARG A 396 14.51 -17.68 -9.93
N ALA A 397 15.82 -17.90 -10.02
CA ALA A 397 16.42 -19.17 -9.63
C ALA A 397 16.33 -19.49 -8.13
N ALA A 398 16.07 -18.48 -7.32
CA ALA A 398 15.93 -18.55 -5.86
C ALA A 398 14.48 -18.44 -5.39
N LEU A 399 13.48 -18.49 -6.27
CA LEU A 399 12.04 -18.45 -5.90
C LEU A 399 11.69 -19.62 -4.96
N LYS A 400 10.84 -19.35 -3.98
CA LYS A 400 10.34 -20.32 -2.98
C LYS A 400 9.10 -21.03 -3.45
#